data_1d2f7295d2a344a84981119e0962673d
#
_entry.id   1d2f7295d2a344a84981119e0962673d
#
_cell.length_a   1.000
_cell.length_b   1.000
_cell.length_c   1.000
_cell.angle_alpha   90.00
_cell.angle_beta   90.00
_cell.angle_gamma   90.00
#
_symmetry.space_group_name_H-M   'P 1'
#
loop_
_entity.id
_entity.type
_entity.pdbx_description
1 polymer ?
#
loop_
_entity_poly.entity_id
_entity_poly.type
_entity_poly.pdbx_seq_one_letter_code
_entity_poly.pdbx_strand_id
1 'polypeptide(L)'
;MGRVLIIGAGGVGTVVAKKVAQNSDVFTEIMLASRTKSKCDKIASEITNVKIQTAAVDADNVPELVALMKSFKPELVINVALPYQDLHIMDACLEAGVNYLDTANYEPLDEAKFEYSWQWAYKQRFEEAGLTAILGCGFDPGVTGVFTAYAAKHHFDEIHYLDIVDCNGGDHHKAFATNFNPEINIREITQKGKYYEDGQWRETEPQEIHKPLTYPNIGVRESYLLYHEELESLVKNYPTIRRARFWMTFGQEYLTHLRVMQNIGITRIDPVLYNGVEIVPIQFLKAILP
;
A
#
# COMPACT_ATOMS: atom_id res chain seq x y z
N MET A 1 -23.57 -1.49 -8.96
CA MET A 1 -22.19 -1.25 -9.46
C MET A 1 -21.90 -2.33 -10.47
N GLY A 2 -21.45 -2.03 -11.66
CA GLY A 2 -21.31 -3.02 -12.74
C GLY A 2 -19.87 -3.19 -13.20
N ARG A 3 -19.26 -2.12 -13.69
CA ARG A 3 -17.92 -2.18 -14.33
C ARG A 3 -16.83 -1.74 -13.39
N VAL A 4 -15.78 -2.55 -13.26
CA VAL A 4 -14.60 -2.25 -12.46
C VAL A 4 -13.32 -2.41 -13.28
N LEU A 5 -12.43 -1.43 -13.20
CA LEU A 5 -11.09 -1.47 -13.77
C LEU A 5 -10.07 -1.64 -12.64
N ILE A 6 -9.32 -2.73 -12.68
CA ILE A 6 -8.21 -2.99 -11.75
C ILE A 6 -6.92 -2.61 -12.45
N ILE A 7 -6.13 -1.72 -11.84
CA ILE A 7 -4.82 -1.29 -12.36
C ILE A 7 -3.73 -1.87 -11.47
N GLY A 8 -2.91 -2.75 -12.04
CA GLY A 8 -1.83 -3.47 -11.35
C GLY A 8 -2.01 -4.98 -11.41
N ALA A 9 -1.02 -5.71 -11.91
CA ALA A 9 -1.01 -7.17 -12.09
C ALA A 9 0.17 -7.82 -11.33
N GLY A 10 0.42 -7.34 -10.10
CA GLY A 10 1.36 -7.92 -9.15
C GLY A 10 0.68 -8.93 -8.22
N GLY A 11 1.32 -9.21 -7.07
CA GLY A 11 0.78 -10.09 -6.03
C GLY A 11 -0.58 -9.61 -5.52
N VAL A 12 -0.67 -8.35 -5.09
CA VAL A 12 -1.93 -7.74 -4.63
C VAL A 12 -2.98 -7.74 -5.74
N GLY A 13 -2.60 -7.33 -6.97
CA GLY A 13 -3.52 -7.35 -8.12
C GLY A 13 -4.08 -8.73 -8.44
N THR A 14 -3.30 -9.79 -8.24
CA THR A 14 -3.76 -11.17 -8.38
C THR A 14 -4.84 -11.51 -7.36
N VAL A 15 -4.63 -11.14 -6.09
CA VAL A 15 -5.61 -11.37 -5.01
C VAL A 15 -6.88 -10.57 -5.26
N VAL A 16 -6.73 -9.27 -5.56
CA VAL A 16 -7.87 -8.36 -5.82
C VAL A 16 -8.69 -8.85 -7.01
N ALA A 17 -8.07 -9.22 -8.13
CA ALA A 17 -8.79 -9.75 -9.29
C ALA A 17 -9.62 -11.01 -8.94
N LYS A 18 -9.03 -11.94 -8.16
CA LYS A 18 -9.73 -13.15 -7.69
C LYS A 18 -10.88 -12.81 -6.74
N LYS A 19 -10.71 -11.84 -5.82
CA LYS A 19 -11.75 -11.41 -4.87
C LYS A 19 -12.87 -10.64 -5.55
N VAL A 20 -12.57 -9.76 -6.48
CA VAL A 20 -13.56 -9.04 -7.29
C VAL A 20 -14.38 -10.05 -8.11
N ALA A 21 -13.72 -11.04 -8.72
CA ALA A 21 -14.39 -12.10 -9.48
C ALA A 21 -15.34 -12.98 -8.63
N GLN A 22 -15.03 -13.18 -7.34
CA GLN A 22 -15.92 -13.88 -6.40
C GLN A 22 -17.19 -13.10 -6.07
N ASN A 23 -17.21 -11.77 -6.31
CA ASN A 23 -18.35 -10.89 -6.10
C ASN A 23 -18.94 -10.42 -7.45
N SER A 24 -19.10 -11.33 -8.39
CA SER A 24 -19.56 -11.05 -9.75
C SER A 24 -21.04 -10.62 -9.83
N ASP A 25 -21.80 -10.78 -8.78
CA ASP A 25 -23.13 -10.20 -8.58
C ASP A 25 -23.08 -8.67 -8.41
N VAL A 26 -21.98 -8.14 -7.89
CA VAL A 26 -21.73 -6.71 -7.75
C VAL A 26 -20.89 -6.19 -8.92
N PHE A 27 -19.82 -6.89 -9.27
CA PHE A 27 -18.87 -6.52 -10.33
C PHE A 27 -19.13 -7.36 -11.58
N THR A 28 -20.06 -6.92 -12.41
CA THR A 28 -20.55 -7.70 -13.57
C THR A 28 -19.60 -7.69 -14.76
N GLU A 29 -18.80 -6.65 -14.92
CA GLU A 29 -17.78 -6.53 -15.95
C GLU A 29 -16.44 -6.12 -15.31
N ILE A 30 -15.41 -6.93 -15.50
CA ILE A 30 -14.10 -6.76 -14.87
C ILE A 30 -13.03 -6.59 -15.94
N MET A 31 -12.21 -5.55 -15.81
CA MET A 31 -10.99 -5.40 -16.61
C MET A 31 -9.78 -5.32 -15.68
N LEU A 32 -8.73 -6.06 -16.03
CA LEU A 32 -7.41 -6.01 -15.38
C LEU A 32 -6.39 -5.41 -16.34
N ALA A 33 -5.72 -4.34 -15.92
CA ALA A 33 -4.77 -3.62 -16.74
C ALA A 33 -3.41 -3.43 -16.03
N SER A 34 -2.33 -3.49 -16.78
CA SER A 34 -0.98 -3.15 -16.32
C SER A 34 -0.06 -2.92 -17.52
N ARG A 35 1.16 -2.40 -17.31
CA ARG A 35 2.17 -2.26 -18.37
C ARG A 35 2.48 -3.58 -19.09
N THR A 36 2.42 -4.69 -18.38
CA THR A 36 2.69 -6.01 -18.93
C THR A 36 1.40 -6.80 -19.11
N LYS A 37 0.74 -6.66 -20.26
CA LYS A 37 -0.54 -7.33 -20.55
C LYS A 37 -0.49 -8.85 -20.34
N SER A 38 0.62 -9.50 -20.64
CA SER A 38 0.75 -10.96 -20.44
C SER A 38 0.60 -11.41 -18.98
N LYS A 39 0.96 -10.56 -17.99
CA LYS A 39 0.66 -10.83 -16.59
C LYS A 39 -0.84 -10.78 -16.31
N CYS A 40 -1.54 -9.80 -16.89
CA CYS A 40 -3.00 -9.71 -16.80
C CYS A 40 -3.68 -10.93 -17.41
N ASP A 41 -3.22 -11.34 -18.61
CA ASP A 41 -3.75 -12.52 -19.32
C ASP A 41 -3.56 -13.80 -18.49
N LYS A 42 -2.40 -13.97 -17.84
CA LYS A 42 -2.13 -15.09 -16.95
C LYS A 42 -3.10 -15.12 -15.77
N ILE A 43 -3.26 -14.01 -15.06
CA ILE A 43 -4.20 -13.91 -13.92
C ILE A 43 -5.63 -14.19 -14.38
N ALA A 44 -6.06 -13.59 -15.50
CA ALA A 44 -7.38 -13.80 -16.05
C ALA A 44 -7.63 -15.27 -16.42
N SER A 45 -6.63 -15.99 -16.93
CA SER A 45 -6.75 -17.42 -17.28
C SER A 45 -6.95 -18.35 -16.07
N GLU A 46 -6.55 -17.92 -14.87
CA GLU A 46 -6.75 -18.67 -13.62
C GLU A 46 -8.15 -18.47 -13.01
N ILE A 47 -8.94 -17.51 -13.53
CA ILE A 47 -10.26 -17.14 -13.02
C ILE A 47 -11.31 -17.68 -13.99
N THR A 48 -12.10 -18.64 -13.57
CA THR A 48 -13.02 -19.38 -14.43
C THR A 48 -14.50 -19.05 -14.24
N ASN A 49 -14.85 -18.40 -13.13
CA ASN A 49 -16.25 -18.09 -12.78
C ASN A 49 -16.80 -16.82 -13.46
N VAL A 50 -15.93 -15.96 -13.97
CA VAL A 50 -16.29 -14.73 -14.70
C VAL A 50 -15.22 -14.43 -15.74
N LYS A 51 -15.64 -13.83 -16.85
CA LYS A 51 -14.69 -13.40 -17.89
C LYS A 51 -14.06 -12.06 -17.49
N ILE A 52 -12.73 -12.05 -17.39
CA ILE A 52 -11.95 -10.83 -17.16
C ILE A 52 -11.38 -10.34 -18.50
N GLN A 53 -11.64 -9.08 -18.83
CA GLN A 53 -10.98 -8.39 -19.94
C GLN A 53 -9.57 -7.95 -19.49
N THR A 54 -8.62 -7.89 -20.41
CA THR A 54 -7.25 -7.50 -20.12
C THR A 54 -6.77 -6.39 -21.05
N ALA A 55 -5.98 -5.46 -20.53
CA ALA A 55 -5.40 -4.39 -21.31
C ALA A 55 -3.94 -4.12 -20.91
N ALA A 56 -3.17 -3.56 -21.84
CA ALA A 56 -1.92 -2.87 -21.52
C ALA A 56 -2.26 -1.42 -21.17
N VAL A 57 -1.63 -0.87 -20.14
CA VAL A 57 -1.69 0.56 -19.80
C VAL A 57 -0.47 0.95 -18.99
N ASP A 58 0.10 2.09 -19.27
CA ASP A 58 1.11 2.71 -18.43
C ASP A 58 0.41 3.65 -17.41
N ALA A 59 0.50 3.32 -16.14
CA ALA A 59 -0.13 4.09 -15.08
C ALA A 59 0.55 5.45 -14.81
N ASP A 60 1.73 5.69 -15.38
CA ASP A 60 2.38 6.99 -15.38
C ASP A 60 1.90 7.90 -16.55
N ASN A 61 1.11 7.35 -17.50
CA ASN A 61 0.59 8.06 -18.66
C ASN A 61 -0.91 8.38 -18.49
N VAL A 62 -1.21 9.56 -17.93
CA VAL A 62 -2.60 10.00 -17.68
C VAL A 62 -3.47 9.97 -18.95
N PRO A 63 -3.04 10.47 -20.14
CA PRO A 63 -3.85 10.36 -21.36
C PRO A 63 -4.21 8.92 -21.75
N GLU A 64 -3.29 7.96 -21.58
CA GLU A 64 -3.54 6.54 -21.88
C GLU A 64 -4.55 5.94 -20.90
N LEU A 65 -4.42 6.24 -19.60
CA LEU A 65 -5.39 5.85 -18.57
C LEU A 65 -6.79 6.39 -18.89
N VAL A 66 -6.90 7.67 -19.23
CA VAL A 66 -8.17 8.33 -19.58
C VAL A 66 -8.79 7.69 -20.82
N ALA A 67 -8.01 7.40 -21.85
CA ALA A 67 -8.50 6.72 -23.06
C ALA A 67 -9.06 5.32 -22.72
N LEU A 68 -8.36 4.55 -21.87
CA LEU A 68 -8.80 3.24 -21.42
C LEU A 68 -10.12 3.35 -20.63
N MET A 69 -10.19 4.29 -19.65
CA MET A 69 -11.38 4.52 -18.84
C MET A 69 -12.57 4.97 -19.70
N LYS A 70 -12.38 5.89 -20.64
CA LYS A 70 -13.45 6.34 -21.56
C LYS A 70 -13.93 5.22 -22.49
N SER A 71 -13.06 4.29 -22.87
CA SER A 71 -13.41 3.12 -23.69
C SER A 71 -14.17 2.05 -22.91
N PHE A 72 -13.69 1.65 -21.74
CA PHE A 72 -14.28 0.61 -20.91
C PHE A 72 -15.46 1.12 -20.08
N LYS A 73 -15.45 2.41 -19.71
CA LYS A 73 -16.47 3.10 -18.89
C LYS A 73 -16.68 2.42 -17.53
N PRO A 74 -15.63 2.24 -16.74
CA PRO A 74 -15.78 1.70 -15.39
C PRO A 74 -16.52 2.69 -14.49
N GLU A 75 -17.23 2.17 -13.49
CA GLU A 75 -17.81 2.98 -12.39
C GLU A 75 -16.79 3.17 -11.26
N LEU A 76 -15.82 2.25 -11.16
CA LEU A 76 -14.78 2.25 -10.14
C LEU A 76 -13.44 1.81 -10.74
N VAL A 77 -12.39 2.54 -10.40
CA VAL A 77 -11.00 2.09 -10.54
C VAL A 77 -10.52 1.57 -9.20
N ILE A 78 -9.96 0.35 -9.18
CA ILE A 78 -9.21 -0.20 -8.05
C ILE A 78 -7.73 -0.15 -8.41
N ASN A 79 -7.01 0.75 -7.76
CA ASN A 79 -5.58 0.90 -7.96
C ASN A 79 -4.81 -0.01 -7.00
N VAL A 80 -4.08 -0.95 -7.56
CA VAL A 80 -3.14 -1.86 -6.89
C VAL A 80 -1.79 -1.88 -7.63
N ALA A 81 -1.47 -0.78 -8.29
CA ALA A 81 -0.15 -0.48 -8.82
C ALA A 81 0.81 -0.12 -7.69
N LEU A 82 1.98 0.41 -8.00
CA LEU A 82 2.87 0.94 -6.98
C LEU A 82 2.38 2.33 -6.52
N PRO A 83 2.67 2.74 -5.28
CA PRO A 83 2.19 4.00 -4.72
C PRO A 83 2.61 5.24 -5.54
N TYR A 84 3.68 5.15 -6.29
CA TYR A 84 4.17 6.23 -7.16
C TYR A 84 3.17 6.67 -8.25
N GLN A 85 2.25 5.80 -8.65
CA GLN A 85 1.26 6.05 -9.71
C GLN A 85 -0.08 6.60 -9.19
N ASP A 86 -0.28 6.67 -7.88
CA ASP A 86 -1.59 7.01 -7.30
C ASP A 86 -2.15 8.34 -7.82
N LEU A 87 -1.33 9.39 -7.81
CA LEU A 87 -1.79 10.72 -8.22
C LEU A 87 -2.12 10.78 -9.72
N HIS A 88 -1.35 10.09 -10.57
CA HIS A 88 -1.65 10.00 -12.01
C HIS A 88 -2.98 9.27 -12.27
N ILE A 89 -3.24 8.20 -11.51
CA ILE A 89 -4.50 7.45 -11.63
C ILE A 89 -5.67 8.28 -11.08
N MET A 90 -5.48 9.04 -9.98
CA MET A 90 -6.49 9.96 -9.46
C MET A 90 -6.82 11.08 -10.45
N ASP A 91 -5.81 11.67 -11.12
CA ASP A 91 -6.01 12.65 -12.19
C ASP A 91 -6.82 12.06 -13.35
N ALA A 92 -6.47 10.85 -13.77
CA ALA A 92 -7.20 10.16 -14.84
C ALA A 92 -8.65 9.84 -14.44
N CYS A 93 -8.90 9.44 -13.18
CA CYS A 93 -10.24 9.21 -12.65
C CYS A 93 -11.09 10.49 -12.68
N LEU A 94 -10.53 11.62 -12.26
CA LEU A 94 -11.20 12.91 -12.30
C LEU A 94 -11.55 13.33 -13.73
N GLU A 95 -10.61 13.18 -14.69
CA GLU A 95 -10.86 13.54 -16.09
C GLU A 95 -11.87 12.60 -16.76
N ALA A 96 -11.89 11.34 -16.39
CA ALA A 96 -12.81 10.35 -16.95
C ALA A 96 -14.18 10.30 -16.23
N GLY A 97 -14.31 10.94 -15.06
CA GLY A 97 -15.54 10.91 -14.25
C GLY A 97 -15.76 9.55 -13.58
N VAL A 98 -14.73 8.95 -12.98
CA VAL A 98 -14.73 7.61 -12.40
C VAL A 98 -14.33 7.65 -10.92
N ASN A 99 -14.99 6.84 -10.09
CA ASN A 99 -14.63 6.69 -8.69
C ASN A 99 -13.28 5.97 -8.53
N TYR A 100 -12.57 6.28 -7.46
CA TYR A 100 -11.23 5.78 -7.17
C TYR A 100 -11.18 4.98 -5.85
N LEU A 101 -10.38 3.93 -5.82
CA LEU A 101 -10.02 3.20 -4.60
C LEU A 101 -8.58 2.70 -4.74
N ASP A 102 -7.80 2.83 -3.66
CA ASP A 102 -6.46 2.24 -3.55
C ASP A 102 -6.29 1.41 -2.27
N THR A 103 -5.11 0.81 -2.11
CA THR A 103 -4.77 -0.05 -0.98
C THR A 103 -3.62 0.49 -0.14
N ALA A 104 -3.06 1.64 -0.49
CA ALA A 104 -1.93 2.29 0.18
C ALA A 104 -2.01 3.80 -0.07
N ASN A 105 -1.05 4.57 0.39
CA ASN A 105 -0.93 5.98 0.10
C ASN A 105 0.16 6.26 -0.94
N TYR A 106 0.06 7.43 -1.58
CA TYR A 106 1.10 7.92 -2.49
C TYR A 106 2.45 8.09 -1.79
N GLU A 107 3.51 7.73 -2.49
CA GLU A 107 4.89 7.97 -2.07
C GLU A 107 5.70 8.56 -3.24
N PRO A 108 6.46 9.65 -3.03
CA PRO A 108 7.42 10.15 -4.02
C PRO A 108 8.53 9.12 -4.28
N LEU A 109 9.01 9.04 -5.54
CA LEU A 109 10.11 8.13 -5.90
C LEU A 109 11.45 8.53 -5.23
N ASP A 110 11.68 9.81 -5.06
CA ASP A 110 12.94 10.41 -4.61
C ASP A 110 12.98 10.67 -3.10
N GLU A 111 11.87 10.48 -2.40
CA GLU A 111 11.78 10.65 -0.94
C GLU A 111 10.98 9.48 -0.33
N ALA A 112 11.54 8.81 0.68
CA ALA A 112 10.82 7.82 1.46
C ALA A 112 9.91 8.53 2.46
N LYS A 113 8.68 8.84 2.03
CA LYS A 113 7.73 9.62 2.80
C LYS A 113 6.30 9.14 2.56
N PHE A 114 5.84 8.31 3.45
CA PHE A 114 4.48 7.77 3.44
C PHE A 114 3.55 8.71 4.21
N GLU A 115 2.66 9.42 3.53
CA GLU A 115 1.65 10.27 4.17
C GLU A 115 0.46 10.53 3.24
N TYR A 116 -0.72 10.74 3.81
CA TYR A 116 -1.93 11.02 3.04
C TYR A 116 -2.06 12.46 2.52
N SER A 117 -1.21 13.38 2.93
CA SER A 117 -1.32 14.81 2.56
C SER A 117 -1.43 15.03 1.05
N TRP A 118 -0.68 14.27 0.26
CA TRP A 118 -0.69 14.31 -1.20
C TRP A 118 -2.07 13.98 -1.80
N GLN A 119 -2.68 12.92 -1.32
CA GLN A 119 -3.98 12.45 -1.81
C GLN A 119 -5.13 13.25 -1.20
N TRP A 120 -5.02 13.69 0.05
CA TRP A 120 -6.03 14.58 0.67
C TRP A 120 -6.11 15.93 -0.02
N ALA A 121 -5.08 16.40 -0.71
CA ALA A 121 -5.13 17.60 -1.54
C ALA A 121 -6.12 17.46 -2.72
N TYR A 122 -6.49 16.24 -3.10
CA TYR A 122 -7.47 15.97 -4.15
C TYR A 122 -8.93 16.06 -3.66
N LYS A 123 -9.17 16.16 -2.36
CA LYS A 123 -10.50 16.10 -1.74
C LYS A 123 -11.49 17.02 -2.43
N GLN A 124 -11.15 18.31 -2.55
CA GLN A 124 -12.05 19.30 -3.15
C GLN A 124 -12.38 18.96 -4.61
N ARG A 125 -11.40 18.51 -5.39
CA ARG A 125 -11.59 18.16 -6.81
C ARG A 125 -12.56 16.99 -6.97
N PHE A 126 -12.47 15.96 -6.11
CA PHE A 126 -13.40 14.82 -6.11
C PHE A 126 -14.80 15.24 -5.65
N GLU A 127 -14.92 16.07 -4.62
CA GLU A 127 -16.20 16.61 -4.14
C GLU A 127 -16.91 17.44 -5.23
N GLU A 128 -16.21 18.35 -5.89
CA GLU A 128 -16.75 19.18 -6.98
C GLU A 128 -17.16 18.33 -8.20
N ALA A 129 -16.47 17.23 -8.48
CA ALA A 129 -16.81 16.29 -9.54
C ALA A 129 -17.96 15.34 -9.17
N GLY A 130 -18.42 15.33 -7.90
CA GLY A 130 -19.41 14.37 -7.41
C GLY A 130 -18.88 12.92 -7.38
N LEU A 131 -17.56 12.75 -7.26
CA LEU A 131 -16.89 11.47 -7.25
C LEU A 131 -16.42 11.10 -5.84
N THR A 132 -16.22 9.80 -5.61
CA THR A 132 -15.71 9.25 -4.36
C THR A 132 -14.30 8.70 -4.57
N ALA A 133 -13.38 9.04 -3.67
CA ALA A 133 -12.09 8.38 -3.53
C ALA A 133 -12.01 7.69 -2.16
N ILE A 134 -11.75 6.38 -2.14
CA ILE A 134 -11.50 5.60 -0.93
C ILE A 134 -10.01 5.29 -0.90
N LEU A 135 -9.33 5.82 0.12
CA LEU A 135 -7.88 5.70 0.27
C LEU A 135 -7.53 4.65 1.31
N GLY A 136 -6.46 3.88 1.06
CA GLY A 136 -5.94 2.91 2.00
C GLY A 136 -6.92 1.78 2.31
N CYS A 137 -7.57 1.21 1.32
CA CYS A 137 -8.52 0.10 1.47
C CYS A 137 -7.81 -1.26 1.30
N GLY A 138 -6.70 -1.44 2.01
CA GLY A 138 -5.90 -2.67 2.05
C GLY A 138 -6.08 -3.45 3.35
N PHE A 139 -5.02 -4.06 3.82
CA PHE A 139 -4.97 -4.73 5.12
C PHE A 139 -4.56 -3.72 6.22
N ASP A 140 -3.38 -3.19 6.13
CA ASP A 140 -2.82 -2.05 6.83
C ASP A 140 -2.16 -1.12 5.79
N PRO A 141 -2.77 0.01 5.51
CA PRO A 141 -4.08 0.52 5.97
C PRO A 141 -5.29 -0.21 5.38
N GLY A 142 -6.41 -0.20 6.11
CA GLY A 142 -7.72 -0.67 5.66
C GLY A 142 -8.44 -1.52 6.70
N VAL A 143 -8.12 -2.80 6.84
CA VAL A 143 -8.74 -3.70 7.84
C VAL A 143 -8.52 -3.18 9.26
N THR A 144 -7.36 -2.62 9.57
CA THR A 144 -7.05 -1.97 10.85
C THR A 144 -8.00 -0.83 11.17
N GLY A 145 -8.35 -0.02 10.17
CA GLY A 145 -9.37 1.03 10.28
C GLY A 145 -10.77 0.47 10.53
N VAL A 146 -11.15 -0.60 9.81
CA VAL A 146 -12.44 -1.29 10.00
C VAL A 146 -12.54 -1.89 11.41
N PHE A 147 -11.49 -2.53 11.90
CA PHE A 147 -11.48 -3.07 13.27
C PHE A 147 -11.58 -1.97 14.31
N THR A 148 -10.90 -0.85 14.13
CA THR A 148 -11.00 0.30 15.01
C THR A 148 -12.42 0.87 15.00
N ALA A 149 -13.02 1.05 13.83
CA ALA A 149 -14.41 1.52 13.72
C ALA A 149 -15.43 0.56 14.35
N TYR A 150 -15.24 -0.74 14.18
CA TYR A 150 -16.07 -1.76 14.81
C TYR A 150 -15.94 -1.71 16.34
N ALA A 151 -14.71 -1.62 16.85
CA ALA A 151 -14.46 -1.52 18.29
C ALA A 151 -15.07 -0.24 18.88
N ALA A 152 -14.89 0.91 18.23
CA ALA A 152 -15.50 2.17 18.65
C ALA A 152 -17.01 2.11 18.69
N LYS A 153 -17.63 1.42 17.72
CA LYS A 153 -19.10 1.32 17.62
C LYS A 153 -19.71 0.36 18.67
N HIS A 154 -18.99 -0.71 19.02
CA HIS A 154 -19.61 -1.84 19.73
C HIS A 154 -19.00 -2.14 21.11
N HIS A 155 -17.80 -1.62 21.41
CA HIS A 155 -17.04 -2.03 22.59
C HIS A 155 -16.53 -0.88 23.44
N PHE A 156 -16.40 0.33 22.91
CA PHE A 156 -15.84 1.48 23.62
C PHE A 156 -16.68 2.73 23.42
N ASP A 157 -16.87 3.50 24.51
CA ASP A 157 -17.47 4.83 24.45
C ASP A 157 -16.46 5.85 23.88
N GLU A 158 -15.17 5.69 24.22
CA GLU A 158 -14.05 6.50 23.77
C GLU A 158 -12.81 5.63 23.57
N ILE A 159 -11.99 5.94 22.56
CA ILE A 159 -10.68 5.33 22.34
C ILE A 159 -9.60 6.33 22.73
N HIS A 160 -8.87 6.02 23.80
CA HIS A 160 -7.75 6.87 24.25
C HIS A 160 -6.39 6.35 23.81
N TYR A 161 -6.22 5.03 23.71
CA TYR A 161 -4.96 4.39 23.37
C TYR A 161 -5.21 3.37 22.27
N LEU A 162 -4.44 3.48 21.19
CA LEU A 162 -4.50 2.57 20.06
C LEU A 162 -3.08 2.06 19.76
N ASP A 163 -2.89 0.76 19.83
CA ASP A 163 -1.70 0.10 19.32
C ASP A 163 -2.15 -0.90 18.22
N ILE A 164 -1.68 -0.70 17.01
CA ILE A 164 -1.76 -1.68 15.93
C ILE A 164 -0.52 -2.54 16.03
N VAL A 165 -0.69 -3.86 16.06
CA VAL A 165 0.41 -4.79 16.21
C VAL A 165 0.34 -5.84 15.11
N ASP A 166 1.27 -5.74 14.15
CA ASP A 166 1.39 -6.68 13.04
C ASP A 166 2.48 -7.71 13.32
N CYS A 167 2.16 -8.98 13.10
CA CYS A 167 3.08 -10.09 13.33
C CYS A 167 3.17 -10.98 12.10
N ASN A 168 4.33 -10.96 11.46
CA ASN A 168 4.65 -11.98 10.47
C ASN A 168 5.05 -13.28 11.17
N GLY A 169 4.16 -14.27 11.15
CA GLY A 169 4.39 -15.62 11.67
C GLY A 169 4.88 -16.62 10.60
N GLY A 170 5.08 -16.18 9.36
CA GLY A 170 5.53 -17.01 8.25
C GLY A 170 7.04 -17.25 8.26
N ASP A 171 7.47 -18.22 7.43
CA ASP A 171 8.87 -18.51 7.14
C ASP A 171 9.04 -18.67 5.63
N HIS A 172 9.94 -17.91 5.05
CA HIS A 172 10.29 -17.98 3.63
C HIS A 172 11.41 -18.99 3.34
N HIS A 173 11.97 -19.61 4.38
CA HIS A 173 13.16 -20.48 4.29
C HIS A 173 14.35 -19.80 3.60
N LYS A 174 14.47 -18.49 3.81
CA LYS A 174 15.53 -17.61 3.28
C LYS A 174 15.96 -16.62 4.34
N ALA A 175 17.24 -16.34 4.39
CA ALA A 175 17.81 -15.40 5.35
C ALA A 175 17.30 -13.96 5.14
N PHE A 176 16.96 -13.62 3.89
CA PHE A 176 16.32 -12.35 3.54
C PHE A 176 15.24 -12.57 2.48
N ALA A 177 14.02 -12.22 2.78
CA ALA A 177 12.89 -12.19 1.86
C ALA A 177 11.84 -11.20 2.36
N THR A 178 10.98 -10.73 1.47
CA THR A 178 9.88 -9.80 1.79
C THR A 178 8.54 -10.42 1.42
N ASN A 179 7.47 -10.05 2.12
CA ASN A 179 6.12 -10.56 1.86
C ASN A 179 5.46 -9.90 0.64
N PHE A 180 5.89 -8.67 0.30
CA PHE A 180 5.38 -7.87 -0.81
C PHE A 180 6.55 -7.22 -1.55
N ASN A 181 6.32 -6.15 -2.30
CA ASN A 181 7.35 -5.50 -3.09
C ASN A 181 8.60 -5.17 -2.24
N PRO A 182 9.78 -5.73 -2.57
CA PRO A 182 10.98 -5.56 -1.75
C PRO A 182 11.40 -4.10 -1.57
N GLU A 183 11.23 -3.28 -2.59
CA GLU A 183 11.55 -1.85 -2.54
C GLU A 183 10.70 -1.13 -1.50
N ILE A 184 9.39 -1.29 -1.57
CA ILE A 184 8.44 -0.64 -0.64
C ILE A 184 8.71 -1.12 0.79
N ASN A 185 8.87 -2.43 0.99
CA ASN A 185 9.16 -3.00 2.30
C ASN A 185 10.48 -2.45 2.90
N ILE A 186 11.55 -2.37 2.11
CA ILE A 186 12.82 -1.81 2.58
C ILE A 186 12.69 -0.33 2.91
N ARG A 187 12.00 0.46 2.06
CA ARG A 187 11.78 1.89 2.29
C ARG A 187 11.01 2.13 3.60
N GLU A 188 9.93 1.38 3.81
CA GLU A 188 9.10 1.45 5.01
C GLU A 188 9.92 1.20 6.29
N ILE A 189 10.72 0.13 6.33
CA ILE A 189 11.50 -0.26 7.53
C ILE A 189 12.68 0.67 7.77
N THR A 190 13.21 1.29 6.73
CA THR A 190 14.41 2.15 6.82
C THR A 190 14.10 3.62 7.03
N GLN A 191 12.84 4.03 6.94
CA GLN A 191 12.41 5.38 7.27
C GLN A 191 12.35 5.61 8.79
N LYS A 192 12.25 6.87 9.20
CA LYS A 192 12.01 7.25 10.59
C LYS A 192 10.66 6.70 11.08
N GLY A 193 10.65 6.20 12.31
CA GLY A 193 9.41 5.89 12.99
C GLY A 193 8.65 7.17 13.34
N LYS A 194 7.31 7.11 13.35
CA LYS A 194 6.46 8.24 13.74
C LYS A 194 5.23 7.71 14.47
N TYR A 195 4.91 8.32 15.59
CA TYR A 195 3.75 7.94 16.40
C TYR A 195 3.08 9.16 17.02
N TYR A 196 1.84 9.00 17.44
CA TYR A 196 1.08 10.07 18.08
C TYR A 196 1.03 9.86 19.59
N GLU A 197 1.32 10.90 20.37
CA GLU A 197 1.26 10.89 21.84
C GLU A 197 0.99 12.29 22.41
N ASP A 198 0.02 12.36 23.31
CA ASP A 198 -0.38 13.58 24.01
C ASP A 198 -0.67 14.78 23.09
N GLY A 199 -1.39 14.53 22.01
CA GLY A 199 -1.79 15.57 21.05
C GLY A 199 -0.71 15.96 20.04
N GLN A 200 0.41 15.24 19.99
CA GLN A 200 1.54 15.56 19.13
C GLN A 200 2.08 14.34 18.39
N TRP A 201 2.51 14.54 17.15
CA TRP A 201 3.31 13.58 16.43
C TRP A 201 4.76 13.65 16.92
N ARG A 202 5.35 12.48 17.15
CA ARG A 202 6.74 12.31 17.57
C ARG A 202 7.46 11.42 16.56
N GLU A 203 8.70 11.76 16.24
CA GLU A 203 9.57 10.98 15.37
C GLU A 203 10.63 10.23 16.18
N THR A 204 11.10 9.11 15.63
CA THR A 204 12.22 8.33 16.15
C THR A 204 13.18 7.97 15.01
N GLU A 205 14.40 7.60 15.33
CA GLU A 205 15.26 6.96 14.33
C GLU A 205 14.71 5.58 13.92
N PRO A 206 15.05 5.09 12.73
CA PRO A 206 14.58 3.79 12.27
C PRO A 206 14.88 2.68 13.28
N GLN A 207 13.86 1.92 13.67
CA GLN A 207 13.95 0.78 14.59
C GLN A 207 14.47 1.11 16.00
N GLU A 208 14.52 2.39 16.40
CA GLU A 208 15.03 2.84 17.70
C GLU A 208 14.18 2.32 18.87
N ILE A 209 12.86 2.38 18.73
CA ILE A 209 11.93 1.91 19.77
C ILE A 209 11.48 0.50 19.41
N HIS A 210 11.81 -0.45 20.26
CA HIS A 210 11.38 -1.83 20.12
C HIS A 210 11.12 -2.48 21.48
N LYS A 211 10.29 -3.50 21.51
CA LYS A 211 9.96 -4.28 22.71
C LYS A 211 9.45 -5.67 22.37
N PRO A 212 9.62 -6.65 23.25
CA PRO A 212 8.96 -7.94 23.10
C PRO A 212 7.44 -7.79 23.32
N LEU A 213 6.64 -8.33 22.40
CA LEU A 213 5.21 -8.47 22.52
C LEU A 213 4.81 -9.95 22.44
N THR A 214 3.74 -10.31 23.13
CA THR A 214 3.19 -11.67 23.08
C THR A 214 2.02 -11.72 22.12
N TYR A 215 2.16 -12.54 21.08
CA TYR A 215 1.13 -12.76 20.07
C TYR A 215 0.40 -14.08 20.31
N PRO A 216 -0.94 -14.09 20.27
CA PRO A 216 -1.73 -15.31 20.42
C PRO A 216 -1.31 -16.37 19.41
N ASN A 217 -1.09 -17.62 19.89
CA ASN A 217 -0.69 -18.77 19.08
C ASN A 217 0.71 -18.69 18.39
N ILE A 218 1.43 -17.57 18.52
CA ILE A 218 2.76 -17.37 17.93
C ILE A 218 3.83 -17.27 19.02
N GLY A 219 3.49 -16.71 20.18
CA GLY A 219 4.43 -16.49 21.30
C GLY A 219 5.06 -15.10 21.27
N VAL A 220 6.17 -14.96 21.97
CA VAL A 220 6.88 -13.68 22.08
C VAL A 220 7.68 -13.38 20.83
N ARG A 221 7.54 -12.17 20.30
CA ARG A 221 8.33 -11.64 19.18
C ARG A 221 8.80 -10.22 19.50
N GLU A 222 10.02 -9.91 19.08
CA GLU A 222 10.52 -8.54 19.12
C GLU A 222 9.75 -7.70 18.10
N SER A 223 9.18 -6.60 18.55
CA SER A 223 8.30 -5.74 17.77
C SER A 223 8.88 -4.33 17.75
N TYR A 224 8.98 -3.77 16.56
CA TYR A 224 9.59 -2.48 16.27
C TYR A 224 8.52 -1.44 15.99
N LEU A 225 8.65 -0.26 16.61
CA LEU A 225 7.77 0.86 16.34
C LEU A 225 8.14 1.44 14.98
N LEU A 226 7.16 1.49 14.09
CA LEU A 226 7.26 2.11 12.78
C LEU A 226 6.26 3.27 12.66
N TYR A 227 6.41 4.04 11.61
CA TYR A 227 5.32 4.85 11.10
C TYR A 227 4.47 4.00 10.16
N HIS A 228 3.15 4.16 10.27
CA HIS A 228 2.22 3.61 9.29
C HIS A 228 1.08 4.60 9.08
N GLU A 229 0.68 4.81 7.83
CA GLU A 229 -0.13 5.95 7.41
C GLU A 229 -1.56 5.95 7.96
N GLU A 230 -2.16 4.78 8.25
CA GLU A 230 -3.50 4.74 8.85
C GLU A 230 -3.59 5.45 10.20
N LEU A 231 -2.48 5.58 10.92
CA LEU A 231 -2.45 6.34 12.17
C LEU A 231 -2.93 7.79 11.95
N GLU A 232 -2.62 8.40 10.78
CA GLU A 232 -3.07 9.76 10.46
C GLU A 232 -4.59 9.84 10.36
N SER A 233 -5.21 8.90 9.65
CA SER A 233 -6.66 8.86 9.49
C SER A 233 -7.37 8.50 10.79
N LEU A 234 -6.81 7.60 11.59
CA LEU A 234 -7.37 7.19 12.87
C LEU A 234 -7.34 8.32 13.90
N VAL A 235 -6.20 9.00 14.07
CA VAL A 235 -6.09 10.17 14.96
C VAL A 235 -7.01 11.30 14.52
N LYS A 236 -7.14 11.54 13.21
CA LYS A 236 -8.03 12.57 12.65
C LYS A 236 -9.51 12.28 12.93
N ASN A 237 -9.94 11.02 12.84
CA ASN A 237 -11.35 10.63 12.96
C ASN A 237 -11.77 10.28 14.39
N TYR A 238 -10.82 9.98 15.28
CA TYR A 238 -11.06 9.69 16.69
C TYR A 238 -10.32 10.68 17.59
N PRO A 239 -10.86 11.89 17.82
CA PRO A 239 -10.17 12.97 18.52
C PRO A 239 -9.93 12.70 20.01
N THR A 240 -10.51 11.64 20.56
CA THR A 240 -10.24 11.19 21.94
C THR A 240 -8.94 10.41 22.06
N ILE A 241 -8.32 10.01 20.94
CA ILE A 241 -7.03 9.31 20.97
C ILE A 241 -5.94 10.23 21.51
N ARG A 242 -5.27 9.75 22.55
CA ARG A 242 -4.11 10.39 23.18
C ARG A 242 -2.81 9.76 22.76
N ARG A 243 -2.83 8.47 22.36
CA ARG A 243 -1.68 7.74 21.85
C ARG A 243 -2.12 6.79 20.72
N ALA A 244 -1.40 6.83 19.60
CA ALA A 244 -1.54 5.87 18.51
C ALA A 244 -0.16 5.41 18.03
N ARG A 245 0.07 4.10 17.93
CA ARG A 245 1.34 3.48 17.56
C ARG A 245 1.12 2.30 16.65
N PHE A 246 2.07 2.08 15.74
CA PHE A 246 2.14 0.88 14.90
C PHE A 246 3.40 0.08 15.24
N TRP A 247 3.25 -1.23 15.35
CA TRP A 247 4.31 -2.16 15.70
C TRP A 247 4.34 -3.31 14.72
N MET A 248 5.53 -3.64 14.20
CA MET A 248 5.73 -4.76 13.28
C MET A 248 6.89 -5.64 13.75
N THR A 249 6.80 -6.94 13.44
CA THR A 249 7.83 -7.91 13.81
C THR A 249 8.77 -8.19 12.64
N PHE A 250 10.06 -8.33 12.96
CA PHE A 250 11.09 -8.74 12.00
C PHE A 250 11.98 -9.83 12.60
N GLY A 251 12.39 -10.79 11.76
CA GLY A 251 13.39 -11.78 12.15
C GLY A 251 14.78 -11.15 12.27
N GLN A 252 15.59 -11.65 13.21
CA GLN A 252 16.96 -11.15 13.42
C GLN A 252 17.88 -11.36 12.21
N GLU A 253 17.68 -12.45 11.46
CA GLU A 253 18.40 -12.66 10.20
C GLU A 253 18.06 -11.60 9.17
N TYR A 254 16.77 -11.30 9.00
CA TYR A 254 16.30 -10.24 8.11
C TYR A 254 16.96 -8.89 8.46
N LEU A 255 16.87 -8.47 9.73
CA LEU A 255 17.45 -7.20 10.18
C LEU A 255 18.96 -7.14 10.04
N THR A 256 19.65 -8.28 10.24
CA THR A 256 21.10 -8.36 10.06
C THR A 256 21.48 -8.14 8.60
N HIS A 257 20.79 -8.79 7.66
CA HIS A 257 21.05 -8.61 6.23
C HIS A 257 20.67 -7.20 5.78
N LEU A 258 19.53 -6.66 6.23
CA LEU A 258 19.12 -5.30 5.93
C LEU A 258 20.19 -4.29 6.35
N ARG A 259 20.72 -4.42 7.56
CA ARG A 259 21.77 -3.52 8.07
C ARG A 259 23.05 -3.59 7.23
N VAL A 260 23.46 -4.79 6.79
CA VAL A 260 24.60 -4.93 5.88
C VAL A 260 24.33 -4.22 4.56
N MET A 261 23.14 -4.42 3.98
CA MET A 261 22.74 -3.77 2.73
C MET A 261 22.69 -2.25 2.84
N GLN A 262 22.19 -1.71 3.98
CA GLN A 262 22.21 -0.28 4.25
C GLN A 262 23.66 0.24 4.34
N ASN A 263 24.53 -0.45 5.09
CA ASN A 263 25.91 -0.04 5.28
C ASN A 263 26.71 0.02 3.98
N ILE A 264 26.45 -0.87 3.05
CA ILE A 264 27.11 -0.86 1.72
C ILE A 264 26.38 0.03 0.71
N GLY A 265 25.27 0.66 1.09
CA GLY A 265 24.53 1.62 0.27
C GLY A 265 23.67 1.01 -0.85
N ILE A 266 23.43 -0.30 -0.86
CA ILE A 266 22.61 -0.93 -1.91
C ILE A 266 21.10 -0.65 -1.76
N THR A 267 20.67 -0.15 -0.59
CA THR A 267 19.29 0.27 -0.34
C THR A 267 19.01 1.74 -0.69
N ARG A 268 20.00 2.47 -1.21
CA ARG A 268 19.84 3.89 -1.59
C ARG A 268 18.82 4.06 -2.70
N ILE A 269 18.03 5.14 -2.60
CA ILE A 269 17.00 5.54 -3.57
C ILE A 269 17.50 6.60 -4.55
N ASP A 270 18.61 7.27 -4.24
CA ASP A 270 19.25 8.24 -5.10
C ASP A 270 20.12 7.56 -6.15
N PRO A 271 20.21 8.09 -7.39
CA PRO A 271 20.99 7.50 -8.46
C PRO A 271 22.48 7.58 -8.19
N VAL A 272 23.22 6.56 -8.61
CA VAL A 272 24.69 6.51 -8.63
C VAL A 272 25.18 6.27 -10.05
N LEU A 273 26.28 6.94 -10.43
CA LEU A 273 26.87 6.76 -11.76
C LEU A 273 27.78 5.51 -11.76
N TYR A 274 27.46 4.53 -12.61
CA TYR A 274 28.27 3.34 -12.83
C TYR A 274 28.55 3.15 -14.33
N ASN A 275 29.81 3.22 -14.74
CA ASN A 275 30.23 3.09 -16.15
C ASN A 275 29.46 4.01 -17.13
N GLY A 276 29.16 5.25 -16.72
CA GLY A 276 28.44 6.21 -17.53
C GLY A 276 26.91 6.03 -17.57
N VAL A 277 26.37 5.09 -16.80
CA VAL A 277 24.92 4.85 -16.65
C VAL A 277 24.51 5.18 -15.23
N GLU A 278 23.41 5.91 -15.06
CA GLU A 278 22.80 6.12 -13.75
C GLU A 278 22.04 4.87 -13.34
N ILE A 279 22.31 4.40 -12.13
CA ILE A 279 21.66 3.24 -11.50
C ILE A 279 21.12 3.69 -10.14
N VAL A 280 19.85 3.40 -9.87
CA VAL A 280 19.27 3.52 -8.53
C VAL A 280 19.51 2.20 -7.79
N PRO A 281 20.36 2.16 -6.74
CA PRO A 281 20.80 0.92 -6.11
C PRO A 281 19.67 0.00 -5.66
N ILE A 282 18.62 0.54 -5.04
CA ILE A 282 17.48 -0.26 -4.57
C ILE A 282 16.71 -0.92 -5.72
N GLN A 283 16.67 -0.31 -6.92
CA GLN A 283 16.03 -0.93 -8.10
C GLN A 283 16.84 -2.12 -8.60
N PHE A 284 18.16 -2.04 -8.53
CA PHE A 284 19.03 -3.16 -8.84
C PHE A 284 18.88 -4.27 -7.79
N LEU A 285 18.89 -3.92 -6.50
CA LEU A 285 18.64 -4.86 -5.40
C LEU A 285 17.32 -5.62 -5.61
N LYS A 286 16.24 -4.91 -5.87
CA LYS A 286 14.92 -5.50 -6.15
C LYS A 286 14.93 -6.50 -7.31
N ALA A 287 15.75 -6.27 -8.34
CA ALA A 287 15.82 -7.15 -9.50
C ALA A 287 16.55 -8.47 -9.21
N ILE A 288 17.42 -8.52 -8.20
CA ILE A 288 18.23 -9.71 -7.84
C ILE A 288 17.72 -10.45 -6.60
N LEU A 289 16.84 -9.86 -5.81
CA LEU A 289 16.22 -10.53 -4.66
C LEU A 289 15.39 -11.75 -5.11
N PRO A 290 15.39 -12.83 -4.31
CA PRO A 290 14.70 -14.08 -4.63
C PRO A 290 13.17 -13.97 -4.62
#